data_3095448a43b5fb52ee3e9e6f9271886f
#
_entry.id   3095448a43b5fb52ee3e9e6f9271886f
#
_cell.length_a   1.000
_cell.length_b   1.000
_cell.length_c   1.000
_cell.angle_alpha   90.00
_cell.angle_beta   90.00
_cell.angle_gamma   90.00
#
_symmetry.space_group_name_H-M   'P 1'
#
loop_
_entity.id
_entity.type
_entity.pdbx_description
1 polymer ?
#
loop_
_entity_poly.entity_id
_entity_poly.type
_entity_poly.pdbx_seq_one_letter_code
_entity_poly.pdbx_strand_id
1 'polypeptide(L)'
;MSRPSFSVKAAAALVSAAFLAPAVTLAGGGSSGPTVHYVTQGQIGELIGNPYKIAPLTAVIKNGGYVLKDATVRIVPKKGGQEIKYHVSDTALRTHAGIPVFGLYPDYVNTIEVSYTIVDGKKTKRVEKEVYRTYAPAVYTEINGSQAQHKNMFETEVKKVAPEFSDRLYFINNFLSTGGKLARVVWNNPMGGALEWNYYPQNAIIDTKGEVRWYMYVDPIYDPENIYKAGIMMGFHQTADGMLTFGYGQRYAKYDLLGREVFNRRLPAGYADFSHAMDPAQNGHYFLRVSSADYRRPDGKRVHTVRDVILEVDKDGNAVDEFRLFEILDPYRDNVIKAMDQGAVCLNIDATKEGKTLSAEELVAMDKNNNFGDIAGVGAGRNWAHVNSVDYDPSDDSIIISSRHQSALVKIGRDKKVKWIVASHEGWKKPYQDKLLTPVDAKGNPIKCEGSKCEQGFDWTWTQHTGWRIDEMSDKNTFYLSVFDNGDARGMEQPPLPEMKYSRAVIYKIDQKKMTIQQVWEYGKDRGFEWYSPITSVTQYEKDKNSVFVYSATAGLNFKNFATEAPNPIINEFKWGAKEPSVEIQLKSTMGYRALPVDVKKAFNQ
;
A
#
# COMPACT_ATOMS: atom_id res chain seq x y z
N MET A 1 68.51 -25.46 -25.30
CA MET A 1 67.01 -25.45 -25.57
C MET A 1 66.61 -24.00 -25.69
N SER A 2 66.45 -23.54 -26.93
CA SER A 2 66.12 -22.14 -27.25
C SER A 2 64.66 -21.87 -27.11
N ARG A 3 64.29 -20.83 -26.36
CA ARG A 3 62.93 -20.32 -26.30
C ARG A 3 62.63 -19.50 -27.57
N PRO A 4 61.47 -19.69 -28.22
CA PRO A 4 61.12 -18.84 -29.35
C PRO A 4 60.74 -17.43 -28.86
N SER A 5 61.40 -16.43 -29.42
CA SER A 5 61.05 -15.04 -29.24
C SER A 5 59.81 -14.71 -30.09
N PHE A 6 58.64 -14.57 -29.49
CA PHE A 6 57.50 -13.96 -30.17
C PHE A 6 57.78 -12.46 -30.35
N SER A 7 57.72 -12.00 -31.56
CA SER A 7 58.02 -10.60 -31.85
C SER A 7 56.87 -9.69 -31.34
N VAL A 8 57.22 -8.69 -30.57
CA VAL A 8 56.32 -7.67 -30.02
C VAL A 8 55.47 -6.97 -31.12
N LYS A 9 55.95 -7.00 -32.36
CA LYS A 9 55.24 -6.41 -33.52
C LYS A 9 53.96 -7.15 -33.93
N ALA A 10 53.91 -8.46 -33.76
CA ALA A 10 52.69 -9.23 -34.08
C ALA A 10 51.59 -9.05 -33.02
N ALA A 11 52.00 -8.90 -31.75
CA ALA A 11 51.06 -8.63 -30.67
C ALA A 11 50.43 -7.21 -30.76
N ALA A 12 51.23 -6.23 -31.15
CA ALA A 12 50.73 -4.86 -31.33
C ALA A 12 49.74 -4.73 -32.51
N ALA A 13 49.97 -5.49 -33.60
CA ALA A 13 49.06 -5.50 -34.74
C ALA A 13 47.72 -6.18 -34.40
N LEU A 14 47.73 -7.26 -33.62
CA LEU A 14 46.53 -7.96 -33.16
C LEU A 14 45.72 -7.13 -32.16
N VAL A 15 46.38 -6.41 -31.26
CA VAL A 15 45.69 -5.52 -30.31
C VAL A 15 45.10 -4.32 -31.03
N SER A 16 45.80 -3.75 -32.01
CA SER A 16 45.28 -2.64 -32.81
C SER A 16 44.09 -3.03 -33.66
N ALA A 17 44.06 -4.26 -34.22
CA ALA A 17 42.92 -4.77 -34.98
C ALA A 17 41.68 -5.08 -34.09
N ALA A 18 41.91 -5.53 -32.84
CA ALA A 18 40.82 -5.80 -31.90
C ALA A 18 40.15 -4.53 -31.36
N PHE A 19 40.91 -3.42 -31.25
CA PHE A 19 40.33 -2.13 -30.85
C PHE A 19 39.68 -1.35 -32.01
N LEU A 20 40.11 -1.59 -33.24
CA LEU A 20 39.52 -0.93 -34.41
C LEU A 20 38.17 -1.54 -34.83
N ALA A 21 37.99 -2.85 -34.64
CA ALA A 21 36.76 -3.52 -35.03
C ALA A 21 35.50 -3.03 -34.24
N PRO A 22 35.54 -2.90 -32.91
CA PRO A 22 34.37 -2.34 -32.19
C PRO A 22 34.22 -0.83 -32.42
N ALA A 23 35.30 -0.08 -32.66
CA ALA A 23 35.18 1.36 -32.95
C ALA A 23 34.56 1.61 -34.34
N VAL A 24 34.88 0.76 -35.33
CA VAL A 24 34.28 0.83 -36.67
C VAL A 24 32.80 0.40 -36.61
N THR A 25 32.46 -0.60 -35.80
CA THR A 25 31.04 -1.03 -35.61
C THR A 25 30.21 0.04 -34.90
N LEU A 26 30.81 0.73 -33.91
CA LEU A 26 30.16 1.85 -33.22
C LEU A 26 30.05 3.10 -34.10
N ALA A 27 31.04 3.35 -34.94
CA ALA A 27 31.01 4.46 -35.91
C ALA A 27 30.10 4.19 -37.12
N GLY A 28 29.94 2.90 -37.51
CA GLY A 28 29.05 2.51 -38.58
C GLY A 28 27.59 2.26 -38.14
N GLY A 29 27.36 2.10 -36.83
CA GLY A 29 26.07 1.75 -36.26
C GLY A 29 25.16 2.93 -35.95
N GLY A 30 25.54 4.10 -36.24
CA GLY A 30 24.69 5.25 -35.98
C GLY A 30 25.36 6.52 -36.37
N SER A 31 24.84 7.14 -37.37
CA SER A 31 24.82 8.59 -37.40
C SER A 31 24.00 9.11 -36.23
N SER A 32 24.40 8.77 -35.00
CA SER A 32 23.95 9.53 -33.85
C SER A 32 24.77 10.82 -33.83
N GLY A 33 24.53 11.65 -34.81
CA GLY A 33 24.67 13.06 -34.60
C GLY A 33 23.89 13.43 -33.34
N PRO A 34 24.16 14.55 -32.70
CA PRO A 34 23.36 14.97 -31.54
C PRO A 34 21.90 14.83 -31.92
N THR A 35 21.12 14.13 -31.12
CA THR A 35 19.67 14.01 -31.33
C THR A 35 19.12 15.43 -31.32
N VAL A 36 18.90 15.98 -32.50
CA VAL A 36 18.32 17.31 -32.62
C VAL A 36 16.84 17.11 -32.34
N HIS A 37 16.44 17.48 -31.15
CA HIS A 37 15.04 17.56 -30.79
C HIS A 37 14.44 18.78 -31.49
N TYR A 38 13.78 18.53 -32.60
CA TYR A 38 13.04 19.60 -33.30
C TYR A 38 11.82 19.96 -32.49
N VAL A 39 11.81 21.15 -31.89
CA VAL A 39 10.58 21.75 -31.40
C VAL A 39 9.76 22.10 -32.65
N THR A 40 8.59 21.50 -32.79
CA THR A 40 7.68 21.81 -33.89
C THR A 40 7.29 23.29 -33.79
N GLN A 41 7.30 24.00 -34.89
CA GLN A 41 6.95 25.42 -34.90
C GLN A 41 5.58 25.61 -34.23
N GLY A 42 5.49 26.50 -33.28
CA GLY A 42 4.31 26.76 -32.49
C GLY A 42 4.21 25.99 -31.17
N GLN A 43 5.14 25.07 -30.89
CA GLN A 43 5.22 24.40 -29.60
C GLN A 43 6.03 25.20 -28.60
N ILE A 44 5.62 25.13 -27.29
CA ILE A 44 6.29 25.89 -26.23
C ILE A 44 7.65 25.29 -25.86
N GLY A 45 7.83 24.01 -25.97
CA GLY A 45 9.06 23.33 -25.63
C GLY A 45 9.04 21.83 -26.00
N GLU A 46 10.13 21.17 -25.63
CA GLU A 46 10.34 19.74 -25.83
C GLU A 46 9.51 18.92 -24.85
N LEU A 47 8.95 17.81 -25.31
CA LEU A 47 8.32 16.81 -24.47
C LEU A 47 9.35 15.74 -24.07
N ILE A 48 9.57 15.58 -22.77
CA ILE A 48 10.48 14.59 -22.19
C ILE A 48 9.65 13.50 -21.50
N GLY A 49 9.68 12.28 -22.06
CA GLY A 49 9.05 11.11 -21.47
C GLY A 49 9.84 10.59 -20.26
N ASN A 50 9.13 10.07 -19.25
CA ASN A 50 9.69 9.50 -18.04
C ASN A 50 10.80 10.35 -17.41
N PRO A 51 10.53 11.62 -17.05
CA PRO A 51 11.55 12.60 -16.69
C PRO A 51 12.40 12.19 -15.49
N TYR A 52 11.84 11.42 -14.56
CA TYR A 52 12.51 10.97 -13.33
C TYR A 52 12.89 9.49 -13.32
N LYS A 53 12.69 8.78 -14.46
CA LYS A 53 13.03 7.36 -14.65
C LYS A 53 12.26 6.36 -13.77
N ILE A 54 11.20 6.78 -13.11
CA ILE A 54 10.39 5.97 -12.19
C ILE A 54 8.98 5.72 -12.74
N ALA A 55 8.42 6.65 -13.52
CA ALA A 55 7.05 6.59 -14.01
C ALA A 55 6.99 6.66 -15.55
N PRO A 56 7.16 5.53 -16.25
CA PRO A 56 7.32 5.52 -17.72
C PRO A 56 6.14 6.07 -18.52
N LEU A 57 4.92 6.07 -17.96
CA LEU A 57 3.71 6.59 -18.61
C LEU A 57 3.45 8.06 -18.25
N THR A 58 4.53 8.81 -17.98
CA THR A 58 4.47 10.25 -17.70
C THR A 58 5.44 11.02 -18.59
N ALA A 59 5.26 12.32 -18.67
CA ALA A 59 6.17 13.21 -19.38
C ALA A 59 6.17 14.60 -18.75
N VAL A 60 7.09 15.44 -19.16
CA VAL A 60 7.08 16.89 -18.93
C VAL A 60 7.24 17.62 -20.27
N ILE A 61 6.37 18.57 -20.56
CA ILE A 61 6.55 19.53 -21.65
C ILE A 61 7.29 20.71 -21.06
N LYS A 62 8.54 20.88 -21.44
CA LYS A 62 9.39 21.97 -20.95
C LYS A 62 8.80 23.34 -21.28
N ASN A 63 9.00 24.29 -20.41
CA ASN A 63 8.41 25.62 -20.55
C ASN A 63 9.09 26.54 -21.60
N GLY A 64 10.14 26.06 -22.26
CA GLY A 64 10.88 26.85 -23.27
C GLY A 64 11.56 28.10 -22.73
N GLY A 65 11.70 28.21 -21.39
CA GLY A 65 12.24 29.40 -20.71
C GLY A 65 11.20 30.47 -20.34
N TYR A 66 9.91 30.20 -20.62
CA TYR A 66 8.82 31.12 -20.25
C TYR A 66 8.29 30.84 -18.84
N VAL A 67 7.67 31.87 -18.25
CA VAL A 67 6.84 31.68 -17.07
C VAL A 67 5.43 31.27 -17.54
N LEU A 68 4.99 30.11 -17.09
CA LEU A 68 3.67 29.57 -17.42
C LEU A 68 2.72 29.70 -16.26
N LYS A 69 1.43 29.90 -16.57
CA LYS A 69 0.31 29.90 -15.64
C LYS A 69 -0.89 29.20 -16.24
N ASP A 70 -1.84 28.83 -15.39
CA ASP A 70 -3.17 28.38 -15.83
C ASP A 70 -3.14 27.24 -16.84
N ALA A 71 -2.28 26.26 -16.62
CA ALA A 71 -2.15 25.14 -17.54
C ALA A 71 -3.22 24.07 -17.31
N THR A 72 -3.69 23.50 -18.41
CA THR A 72 -4.59 22.34 -18.40
C THR A 72 -4.01 21.27 -19.31
N VAL A 73 -4.07 20.03 -18.88
CA VAL A 73 -3.63 18.86 -19.66
C VAL A 73 -4.82 17.96 -19.91
N ARG A 74 -4.91 17.45 -21.13
CA ARG A 74 -5.89 16.46 -21.56
C ARG A 74 -5.18 15.35 -22.34
N ILE A 75 -5.27 14.13 -21.83
CA ILE A 75 -4.88 12.94 -22.58
C ILE A 75 -6.08 12.53 -23.43
N VAL A 76 -5.94 12.64 -24.75
CA VAL A 76 -7.01 12.27 -25.67
C VAL A 76 -7.25 10.78 -25.61
N PRO A 77 -8.47 10.32 -25.31
CA PRO A 77 -8.73 8.89 -25.20
C PRO A 77 -8.58 8.20 -26.54
N LYS A 78 -8.02 6.99 -26.54
CA LYS A 78 -8.14 6.08 -27.68
C LYS A 78 -9.59 5.62 -27.83
N LYS A 79 -9.95 4.99 -28.95
CA LYS A 79 -11.31 4.49 -29.17
C LYS A 79 -11.78 3.60 -28.01
N GLY A 80 -12.84 4.00 -27.34
CA GLY A 80 -13.41 3.30 -26.17
C GLY A 80 -12.62 3.49 -24.87
N GLY A 81 -11.53 4.27 -24.86
CA GLY A 81 -10.73 4.55 -23.68
C GLY A 81 -11.30 5.64 -22.80
N GLN A 82 -10.69 5.83 -21.64
CA GLN A 82 -11.05 6.86 -20.67
C GLN A 82 -10.22 8.13 -20.87
N GLU A 83 -10.88 9.29 -20.86
CA GLU A 83 -10.22 10.59 -20.86
C GLU A 83 -9.60 10.87 -19.49
N ILE A 84 -8.40 11.46 -19.48
CA ILE A 84 -7.79 12.06 -18.29
C ILE A 84 -7.59 13.55 -18.57
N LYS A 85 -8.18 14.39 -17.74
CA LYS A 85 -8.06 15.85 -17.87
C LYS A 85 -7.91 16.49 -16.48
N TYR A 86 -6.94 17.37 -16.34
CA TYR A 86 -6.65 18.05 -15.08
C TYR A 86 -6.03 19.41 -15.29
N HIS A 87 -6.17 20.27 -14.29
CA HIS A 87 -5.50 21.57 -14.19
C HIS A 87 -4.13 21.39 -13.51
N VAL A 88 -3.18 22.23 -13.85
CA VAL A 88 -1.82 22.25 -13.30
C VAL A 88 -1.56 23.59 -12.63
N SER A 89 -1.29 23.56 -11.33
CA SER A 89 -1.01 24.74 -10.54
C SER A 89 0.32 25.41 -10.92
N ASP A 90 0.47 26.66 -10.58
CA ASP A 90 1.73 27.40 -10.74
C ASP A 90 2.89 26.71 -9.97
N THR A 91 2.58 26.09 -8.84
CA THR A 91 3.57 25.34 -8.06
C THR A 91 4.05 24.09 -8.81
N ALA A 92 3.13 23.31 -9.38
CA ALA A 92 3.48 22.13 -10.17
C ALA A 92 4.27 22.50 -11.45
N LEU A 93 3.88 23.60 -12.12
CA LEU A 93 4.62 24.14 -13.28
C LEU A 93 6.08 24.50 -12.92
N ARG A 94 6.29 25.14 -11.78
CA ARG A 94 7.65 25.46 -11.30
C ARG A 94 8.43 24.23 -10.87
N THR A 95 7.79 23.32 -10.14
CA THR A 95 8.43 22.09 -9.63
C THR A 95 9.00 21.25 -10.76
N HIS A 96 8.29 21.15 -11.88
CA HIS A 96 8.69 20.34 -13.03
C HIS A 96 9.37 21.14 -14.15
N ALA A 97 9.54 22.45 -13.96
CA ALA A 97 10.06 23.38 -14.99
C ALA A 97 9.34 23.22 -16.33
N GLY A 98 8.02 23.01 -16.29
CA GLY A 98 7.17 22.75 -17.44
C GLY A 98 5.82 22.20 -17.06
N ILE A 99 5.09 21.69 -18.05
CA ILE A 99 3.73 21.14 -17.87
C ILE A 99 3.86 19.63 -17.59
N PRO A 100 3.53 19.13 -16.38
CA PRO A 100 3.55 17.71 -16.08
C PRO A 100 2.43 16.98 -16.80
N VAL A 101 2.78 15.86 -17.46
CA VAL A 101 1.88 15.00 -18.21
C VAL A 101 1.79 13.64 -17.50
N PHE A 102 0.58 13.25 -17.14
CA PHE A 102 0.27 12.01 -16.44
C PHE A 102 -0.84 11.24 -17.18
N GLY A 103 -0.76 9.91 -17.16
CA GLY A 103 -1.85 9.07 -17.60
C GLY A 103 -1.79 8.66 -19.07
N LEU A 104 -0.60 8.51 -19.63
CA LEU A 104 -0.39 8.01 -20.99
C LEU A 104 -0.81 6.53 -21.11
N TYR A 105 -1.30 6.14 -22.27
CA TYR A 105 -1.53 4.73 -22.61
C TYR A 105 -0.21 4.05 -22.96
N PRO A 106 0.08 2.86 -22.44
CA PRO A 106 1.25 2.07 -22.83
C PRO A 106 1.11 1.50 -24.24
N ASP A 107 2.25 1.25 -24.90
CA ASP A 107 2.34 0.73 -26.27
C ASP A 107 1.43 1.50 -27.24
N TYR A 108 1.47 2.82 -27.15
CA TYR A 108 0.55 3.68 -27.89
C TYR A 108 1.16 5.04 -28.22
N VAL A 109 0.82 5.56 -29.40
CA VAL A 109 1.12 6.95 -29.76
C VAL A 109 0.03 7.87 -29.17
N ASN A 110 0.33 8.42 -28.03
CA ASN A 110 -0.57 9.30 -27.29
C ASN A 110 -0.68 10.68 -27.93
N THR A 111 -1.87 11.26 -27.90
CA THR A 111 -2.14 12.66 -28.21
C THR A 111 -2.43 13.42 -26.92
N ILE A 112 -1.68 14.47 -26.67
CA ILE A 112 -1.77 15.32 -25.48
C ILE A 112 -2.20 16.70 -25.94
N GLU A 113 -3.31 17.19 -25.43
CA GLU A 113 -3.77 18.57 -25.63
C GLU A 113 -3.47 19.37 -24.38
N VAL A 114 -2.85 20.54 -24.54
CA VAL A 114 -2.56 21.45 -23.45
C VAL A 114 -3.07 22.85 -23.75
N SER A 115 -3.47 23.58 -22.72
CA SER A 115 -3.71 25.01 -22.75
C SER A 115 -2.93 25.66 -21.62
N TYR A 116 -2.48 26.89 -21.80
CA TYR A 116 -1.67 27.61 -20.80
C TYR A 116 -1.58 29.09 -21.12
N THR A 117 -1.12 29.87 -20.15
CA THR A 117 -0.82 31.30 -20.31
C THR A 117 0.68 31.54 -20.20
N ILE A 118 1.30 32.13 -21.19
CA ILE A 118 2.68 32.61 -21.15
C ILE A 118 2.68 34.01 -20.50
N VAL A 119 3.57 34.21 -19.54
CA VAL A 119 3.81 35.51 -18.90
C VAL A 119 5.21 36.00 -19.28
N ASP A 120 5.27 37.16 -19.95
CA ASP A 120 6.51 37.84 -20.33
C ASP A 120 6.47 39.26 -19.79
N GLY A 121 7.04 39.48 -18.63
CA GLY A 121 6.97 40.74 -17.89
C GLY A 121 5.52 41.11 -17.58
N LYS A 122 5.05 42.25 -18.16
CA LYS A 122 3.65 42.70 -18.02
C LYS A 122 2.72 42.16 -19.11
N LYS A 123 3.25 41.43 -20.11
CA LYS A 123 2.46 40.89 -21.21
C LYS A 123 2.07 39.46 -20.91
N THR A 124 0.85 39.11 -21.25
CA THR A 124 0.35 37.74 -21.17
C THR A 124 -0.18 37.27 -22.52
N LYS A 125 0.07 36.01 -22.86
CA LYS A 125 -0.46 35.40 -24.08
C LYS A 125 -1.12 34.08 -23.70
N ARG A 126 -2.39 33.95 -23.96
CA ARG A 126 -3.14 32.72 -23.80
C ARG A 126 -2.94 31.81 -25.00
N VAL A 127 -2.62 30.55 -24.77
CA VAL A 127 -2.62 29.46 -25.76
C VAL A 127 -3.76 28.53 -25.36
N GLU A 128 -4.84 28.54 -26.17
CA GLU A 128 -6.04 27.78 -25.87
C GLU A 128 -5.91 26.29 -26.19
N LYS A 129 -5.08 25.96 -27.16
CA LYS A 129 -4.81 24.57 -27.53
C LYS A 129 -3.47 24.44 -28.22
N GLU A 130 -2.65 23.55 -27.69
CA GLU A 130 -1.43 23.06 -28.32
C GLU A 130 -1.42 21.53 -28.23
N VAL A 131 -0.92 20.86 -29.25
CA VAL A 131 -0.99 19.39 -29.37
C VAL A 131 0.40 18.80 -29.42
N TYR A 132 0.63 17.81 -28.58
CA TYR A 132 1.83 16.96 -28.61
C TYR A 132 1.45 15.53 -28.93
N ARG A 133 2.36 14.81 -29.59
CA ARG A 133 2.26 13.39 -29.83
C ARG A 133 3.52 12.70 -29.32
N THR A 134 3.33 11.62 -28.57
CA THR A 134 4.45 10.82 -28.08
C THR A 134 4.07 9.35 -28.01
N TYR A 135 5.00 8.49 -28.37
CA TYR A 135 4.89 7.07 -28.11
C TYR A 135 5.32 6.80 -26.67
N ALA A 136 4.46 6.14 -25.92
CA ALA A 136 4.83 5.58 -24.62
C ALA A 136 5.05 4.07 -24.77
N PRO A 137 6.17 3.52 -24.26
CA PRO A 137 6.49 2.11 -24.42
C PRO A 137 5.50 1.22 -23.68
N ALA A 138 5.49 -0.07 -24.02
CA ALA A 138 4.74 -1.09 -23.29
C ALA A 138 5.20 -1.14 -21.82
N VAL A 139 4.34 -1.62 -20.93
CA VAL A 139 4.66 -1.80 -19.51
C VAL A 139 5.83 -2.77 -19.38
N TYR A 140 6.91 -2.33 -18.72
CA TYR A 140 8.06 -3.16 -18.44
C TYR A 140 8.00 -3.60 -16.97
N THR A 141 7.77 -4.86 -16.75
CA THR A 141 7.66 -5.44 -15.40
C THR A 141 8.01 -6.91 -15.42
N GLU A 142 8.20 -7.49 -14.25
CA GLU A 142 8.33 -8.92 -14.11
C GLU A 142 6.95 -9.58 -14.03
N ILE A 143 6.76 -10.64 -14.81
CA ILE A 143 5.62 -11.55 -14.71
C ILE A 143 6.16 -12.98 -14.76
N ASN A 144 5.76 -13.80 -13.80
CA ASN A 144 6.16 -15.22 -13.72
C ASN A 144 7.68 -15.45 -13.80
N GLY A 145 8.46 -14.58 -13.16
CA GLY A 145 9.92 -14.69 -13.11
C GLY A 145 10.65 -14.28 -14.39
N SER A 146 9.97 -13.60 -15.27
CA SER A 146 10.55 -13.05 -16.51
C SER A 146 10.30 -11.55 -16.57
N GLN A 147 11.37 -10.78 -16.70
CA GLN A 147 11.25 -9.37 -17.05
C GLN A 147 10.99 -9.25 -18.55
N ALA A 148 9.91 -8.60 -18.89
CA ALA A 148 9.51 -8.39 -20.28
C ALA A 148 8.60 -7.18 -20.43
N GLN A 149 8.37 -6.80 -21.68
CA GLN A 149 7.37 -5.80 -22.02
C GLN A 149 6.00 -6.45 -22.16
N HIS A 150 5.01 -5.85 -21.53
CA HIS A 150 3.63 -6.31 -21.53
C HIS A 150 2.70 -5.19 -21.96
N LYS A 151 1.56 -5.55 -22.54
CA LYS A 151 0.53 -4.57 -22.90
C LYS A 151 -0.10 -3.97 -21.64
N ASN A 152 -0.26 -4.77 -20.60
CA ASN A 152 -0.83 -4.36 -19.33
C ASN A 152 -0.10 -5.10 -18.18
N MET A 153 -0.13 -4.54 -16.96
CA MET A 153 0.52 -5.17 -15.80
C MET A 153 -0.33 -6.31 -15.22
N PHE A 154 -1.65 -6.18 -15.31
CA PHE A 154 -2.62 -7.14 -14.77
C PHE A 154 -3.58 -7.59 -15.87
N GLU A 155 -4.03 -8.84 -15.78
CA GLU A 155 -5.26 -9.24 -16.44
C GLU A 155 -6.43 -8.70 -15.62
N THR A 156 -7.28 -7.87 -16.24
CA THR A 156 -8.40 -7.21 -15.58
C THR A 156 -9.72 -7.59 -16.23
N GLU A 157 -10.72 -7.85 -15.39
CA GLU A 157 -12.10 -8.05 -15.81
C GLU A 157 -12.98 -6.95 -15.19
N VAL A 158 -13.46 -6.04 -16.02
CA VAL A 158 -14.38 -4.98 -15.61
C VAL A 158 -15.81 -5.51 -15.66
N LYS A 159 -16.38 -5.85 -14.51
CA LYS A 159 -17.75 -6.41 -14.42
C LYS A 159 -18.82 -5.33 -14.39
N LYS A 160 -18.54 -4.21 -13.72
CA LYS A 160 -19.50 -3.11 -13.58
C LYS A 160 -18.78 -1.77 -13.38
N VAL A 161 -19.26 -0.73 -14.02
CA VAL A 161 -18.89 0.66 -13.73
C VAL A 161 -20.10 1.54 -13.98
N ALA A 162 -20.66 2.13 -12.94
CA ALA A 162 -21.73 3.11 -13.07
C ALA A 162 -21.20 4.44 -13.67
N PRO A 163 -21.99 5.17 -14.46
CA PRO A 163 -21.52 6.35 -15.19
C PRO A 163 -20.83 7.40 -14.30
N GLU A 164 -21.31 7.63 -13.11
CA GLU A 164 -20.78 8.60 -12.16
C GLU A 164 -19.40 8.23 -11.59
N PHE A 165 -18.94 6.99 -11.79
CA PHE A 165 -17.61 6.50 -11.42
C PHE A 165 -16.68 6.30 -12.63
N SER A 166 -17.15 6.63 -13.83
CA SER A 166 -16.41 6.36 -15.08
C SER A 166 -15.10 7.15 -15.24
N ASP A 167 -14.90 8.17 -14.42
CA ASP A 167 -13.68 9.00 -14.34
C ASP A 167 -12.68 8.53 -13.28
N ARG A 168 -13.01 7.48 -12.51
CA ARG A 168 -12.13 6.93 -11.48
C ARG A 168 -10.81 6.42 -12.05
N LEU A 169 -9.77 6.59 -11.25
CA LEU A 169 -8.48 5.95 -11.38
C LEU A 169 -8.17 5.25 -10.07
N TYR A 170 -7.71 4.01 -10.16
CA TYR A 170 -7.39 3.20 -8.97
C TYR A 170 -5.90 2.86 -8.94
N PHE A 171 -5.22 3.29 -7.89
CA PHE A 171 -3.88 2.83 -7.60
C PHE A 171 -3.95 1.42 -7.03
N ILE A 172 -3.16 0.53 -7.58
CA ILE A 172 -3.05 -0.88 -7.19
C ILE A 172 -1.64 -1.10 -6.63
N ASN A 173 -1.57 -1.54 -5.39
CA ASN A 173 -0.33 -1.97 -4.74
C ASN A 173 -0.37 -3.48 -4.57
N ASN A 174 0.16 -4.16 -5.55
CA ASN A 174 0.21 -5.61 -5.63
C ASN A 174 1.65 -6.13 -5.72
N PHE A 175 1.80 -7.42 -5.72
CA PHE A 175 3.06 -8.12 -5.90
C PHE A 175 2.84 -9.50 -6.53
N LEU A 176 3.87 -10.03 -7.16
CA LEU A 176 3.85 -11.38 -7.70
C LEU A 176 3.80 -12.39 -6.55
N SER A 177 2.81 -13.27 -6.59
CA SER A 177 2.57 -14.27 -5.54
C SER A 177 3.11 -15.66 -5.86
N THR A 178 3.40 -15.94 -7.13
CA THR A 178 3.79 -17.29 -7.58
C THR A 178 4.98 -17.27 -8.52
N GLY A 179 5.82 -18.30 -8.43
CA GLY A 179 6.73 -18.79 -9.47
C GLY A 179 7.86 -17.87 -9.94
N GLY A 180 7.95 -16.67 -9.43
CA GLY A 180 8.98 -15.71 -9.85
C GLY A 180 10.35 -16.06 -9.30
N LYS A 181 11.40 -15.99 -10.13
CA LYS A 181 12.79 -16.14 -9.66
C LYS A 181 13.18 -15.07 -8.63
N LEU A 182 12.48 -13.95 -8.64
CA LEU A 182 12.68 -12.83 -7.71
C LEU A 182 11.72 -12.86 -6.51
N ALA A 183 10.70 -13.72 -6.52
CA ALA A 183 9.85 -13.94 -5.37
C ALA A 183 10.62 -14.75 -4.31
N ARG A 184 11.09 -14.06 -3.28
CA ARG A 184 11.80 -14.68 -2.16
C ARG A 184 11.01 -14.44 -0.90
N VAL A 185 10.68 -15.52 -0.21
CA VAL A 185 10.20 -15.46 1.16
C VAL A 185 11.41 -15.62 2.07
N VAL A 186 11.69 -14.62 2.87
CA VAL A 186 12.79 -14.65 3.83
C VAL A 186 12.23 -15.01 5.21
N TRP A 187 12.11 -16.29 5.46
CA TRP A 187 11.76 -16.83 6.77
C TRP A 187 12.94 -16.62 7.74
N ASN A 188 12.64 -16.39 8.99
CA ASN A 188 13.66 -16.20 10.03
C ASN A 188 14.59 -15.01 9.80
N ASN A 189 14.10 -13.99 9.13
CA ASN A 189 14.85 -12.75 8.99
C ASN A 189 14.92 -12.02 10.35
N PRO A 190 16.13 -11.80 10.90
CA PRO A 190 16.25 -11.14 12.21
C PRO A 190 15.79 -9.68 12.21
N MET A 191 15.62 -9.08 11.04
CA MET A 191 15.05 -7.75 10.88
C MET A 191 13.53 -7.76 10.81
N GLY A 192 12.91 -8.91 10.54
CA GLY A 192 11.45 -9.07 10.45
C GLY A 192 10.77 -8.16 9.43
N GLY A 193 9.49 -7.88 9.68
CA GLY A 193 8.71 -6.85 8.99
C GLY A 193 8.57 -7.08 7.49
N ALA A 194 8.79 -6.02 6.72
CA ALA A 194 8.69 -6.05 5.26
C ALA A 194 9.68 -7.02 4.60
N LEU A 195 10.77 -7.36 5.28
CA LEU A 195 11.79 -8.28 4.76
C LEU A 195 11.41 -9.75 4.82
N GLU A 196 10.40 -10.11 5.57
CA GLU A 196 9.90 -11.50 5.59
C GLU A 196 9.37 -11.95 4.23
N TRP A 197 8.85 -10.99 3.43
CA TRP A 197 8.19 -11.21 2.16
C TRP A 197 8.87 -10.39 1.09
N ASN A 198 9.82 -10.97 0.40
CA ASN A 198 10.57 -10.29 -0.66
C ASN A 198 9.98 -10.65 -2.03
N TYR A 199 8.79 -10.12 -2.33
CA TYR A 199 8.12 -10.26 -3.62
C TYR A 199 8.37 -9.05 -4.51
N TYR A 200 8.42 -9.30 -5.83
CA TYR A 200 8.57 -8.21 -6.81
C TYR A 200 7.31 -7.32 -6.82
N PRO A 201 7.47 -6.01 -6.61
CA PRO A 201 6.34 -5.10 -6.51
C PRO A 201 5.65 -4.86 -7.87
N GLN A 202 4.33 -4.81 -7.85
CA GLN A 202 3.49 -4.43 -8.97
C GLN A 202 2.61 -3.24 -8.57
N ASN A 203 3.13 -2.02 -8.80
CA ASN A 203 2.46 -0.77 -8.43
C ASN A 203 2.00 -0.05 -9.68
N ALA A 204 0.70 0.06 -9.91
CA ALA A 204 0.13 0.69 -11.09
C ALA A 204 -1.15 1.46 -10.77
N ILE A 205 -1.49 2.42 -11.63
CA ILE A 205 -2.81 3.07 -11.64
C ILE A 205 -3.53 2.57 -12.88
N ILE A 206 -4.72 2.02 -12.66
CA ILE A 206 -5.63 1.59 -13.74
C ILE A 206 -6.82 2.54 -13.85
N ASP A 207 -7.37 2.63 -15.06
CA ASP A 207 -8.64 3.31 -15.28
C ASP A 207 -9.83 2.33 -15.17
N THR A 208 -11.04 2.85 -15.32
CA THR A 208 -12.28 2.05 -15.24
C THR A 208 -12.51 1.14 -16.45
N LYS A 209 -11.62 1.17 -17.43
CA LYS A 209 -11.57 0.18 -18.53
C LYS A 209 -10.58 -0.95 -18.24
N GLY A 210 -9.93 -0.91 -17.08
CA GLY A 210 -8.91 -1.88 -16.67
C GLY A 210 -7.55 -1.66 -17.31
N GLU A 211 -7.33 -0.50 -17.94
CA GLU A 211 -6.07 -0.19 -18.59
C GLU A 211 -5.10 0.52 -17.67
N VAL A 212 -3.83 0.12 -17.69
CA VAL A 212 -2.78 0.81 -16.95
C VAL A 212 -2.55 2.19 -17.55
N ARG A 213 -2.62 3.21 -16.71
CA ARG A 213 -2.38 4.62 -17.06
C ARG A 213 -1.15 5.19 -16.37
N TRP A 214 -0.59 4.48 -15.45
CA TRP A 214 0.64 4.77 -14.73
C TRP A 214 1.17 3.50 -14.07
N TYR A 215 2.48 3.37 -13.99
CA TYR A 215 3.09 2.36 -13.14
C TYR A 215 4.44 2.84 -12.61
N MET A 216 4.84 2.27 -11.49
CA MET A 216 6.15 2.53 -10.91
C MET A 216 7.15 1.51 -11.46
N TYR A 217 8.16 2.00 -12.18
CA TYR A 217 9.32 1.19 -12.54
C TYR A 217 10.23 1.10 -11.33
N VAL A 218 10.30 -0.06 -10.71
CA VAL A 218 10.85 -0.21 -9.36
C VAL A 218 12.36 -0.48 -9.31
N ASP A 219 12.97 -0.94 -10.41
CA ASP A 219 14.37 -1.35 -10.44
C ASP A 219 15.36 -0.27 -9.94
N PRO A 220 15.16 1.03 -10.12
CA PRO A 220 16.06 2.05 -9.58
C PRO A 220 16.05 2.16 -8.06
N ILE A 221 14.99 1.73 -7.40
CA ILE A 221 14.78 1.91 -5.95
C ILE A 221 14.69 0.59 -5.18
N TYR A 222 14.22 -0.48 -5.80
CA TYR A 222 14.07 -1.81 -5.21
C TYR A 222 15.26 -2.69 -5.57
N ASP A 223 15.81 -3.38 -4.58
CA ASP A 223 16.92 -4.31 -4.75
C ASP A 223 16.74 -5.51 -3.82
N PRO A 224 16.37 -6.68 -4.36
CA PRO A 224 16.06 -7.86 -3.56
C PRO A 224 17.26 -8.43 -2.78
N GLU A 225 18.47 -8.03 -3.13
CA GLU A 225 19.70 -8.48 -2.44
C GLU A 225 20.16 -7.49 -1.36
N ASN A 226 19.53 -6.32 -1.26
CA ASN A 226 19.89 -5.29 -0.31
C ASN A 226 18.88 -5.17 0.81
N ILE A 227 19.28 -5.51 2.04
CA ILE A 227 18.42 -5.50 3.24
C ILE A 227 17.68 -4.17 3.47
N TYR A 228 18.22 -3.06 2.99
CA TYR A 228 17.55 -1.74 3.14
C TYR A 228 16.59 -1.42 2.01
N LYS A 229 16.64 -2.14 0.91
CA LYS A 229 15.86 -1.88 -0.32
C LYS A 229 14.99 -3.06 -0.75
N ALA A 230 15.18 -4.22 -0.13
CA ALA A 230 14.39 -5.42 -0.38
C ALA A 230 13.06 -5.40 0.36
N GLY A 231 12.27 -6.43 0.20
CA GLY A 231 11.01 -6.61 0.89
C GLY A 231 9.83 -6.00 0.12
N ILE A 232 8.66 -6.32 0.60
CA ILE A 232 7.41 -5.89 -0.03
C ILE A 232 7.31 -4.35 0.01
N MET A 233 7.03 -3.74 -1.15
CA MET A 233 6.58 -2.35 -1.20
C MET A 233 5.12 -2.30 -0.80
N MET A 234 4.78 -1.60 0.27
CA MET A 234 3.43 -1.68 0.82
C MET A 234 2.93 -0.38 1.45
N GLY A 235 1.63 -0.35 1.67
CA GLY A 235 0.97 0.67 2.44
C GLY A 235 0.95 2.04 1.78
N PHE A 236 0.76 2.06 0.47
CA PHE A 236 0.65 3.32 -0.25
C PHE A 236 -0.54 4.16 0.24
N HIS A 237 -0.29 5.44 0.40
CA HIS A 237 -1.29 6.49 0.61
C HIS A 237 -1.07 7.62 -0.37
N GLN A 238 -2.15 8.25 -0.83
CA GLN A 238 -2.07 9.56 -1.44
C GLN A 238 -2.25 10.64 -0.36
N THR A 239 -1.20 11.37 -0.06
CA THR A 239 -1.20 12.41 0.97
C THR A 239 -2.00 13.64 0.56
N ALA A 240 -2.24 14.56 1.50
CA ALA A 240 -3.00 15.79 1.26
C ALA A 240 -2.42 16.64 0.12
N ASP A 241 -1.12 16.60 -0.09
CA ASP A 241 -0.40 17.24 -1.19
C ASP A 241 -0.36 16.38 -2.49
N GLY A 242 -1.21 15.36 -2.59
CA GLY A 242 -1.38 14.52 -3.77
C GLY A 242 -0.24 13.57 -4.11
N MET A 243 0.78 13.49 -3.28
CA MET A 243 1.93 12.61 -3.46
C MET A 243 1.67 11.22 -2.88
N LEU A 244 2.49 10.25 -3.29
CA LEU A 244 2.42 8.87 -2.80
C LEU A 244 3.46 8.63 -1.73
N THR A 245 3.03 8.11 -0.57
CA THR A 245 3.90 7.60 0.49
C THR A 245 3.81 6.09 0.55
N PHE A 246 4.93 5.43 0.87
CA PHE A 246 4.98 3.97 1.01
C PHE A 246 6.22 3.54 1.80
N GLY A 247 6.21 2.29 2.23
CA GLY A 247 7.35 1.65 2.88
C GLY A 247 7.88 0.45 2.10
N TYR A 248 9.17 0.14 2.29
CA TYR A 248 9.79 -1.07 1.77
C TYR A 248 11.12 -1.34 2.49
N GLY A 249 11.47 -2.60 2.66
CA GLY A 249 12.67 -2.96 3.40
C GLY A 249 12.71 -2.33 4.79
N GLN A 250 13.74 -1.55 5.05
CA GLN A 250 13.89 -0.73 6.25
C GLN A 250 13.88 0.78 5.91
N ARG A 251 13.02 1.14 4.95
CA ARG A 251 12.89 2.50 4.42
C ARG A 251 11.44 2.92 4.30
N TYR A 252 11.23 4.22 4.32
CA TYR A 252 9.96 4.87 4.01
C TYR A 252 10.20 6.03 3.05
N ALA A 253 9.28 6.23 2.12
CA ALA A 253 9.51 7.11 0.98
C ALA A 253 8.27 7.91 0.59
N LYS A 254 8.51 9.03 -0.09
CA LYS A 254 7.49 9.88 -0.68
C LYS A 254 7.91 10.29 -2.08
N TYR A 255 7.02 10.05 -3.04
CA TYR A 255 7.21 10.35 -4.46
C TYR A 255 6.00 11.08 -5.02
N ASP A 256 6.20 11.94 -6.02
CA ASP A 256 5.07 12.47 -6.79
C ASP A 256 4.63 11.51 -7.91
N LEU A 257 3.51 11.84 -8.58
CA LEU A 257 2.99 11.00 -9.66
C LEU A 257 3.86 11.00 -10.94
N LEU A 258 4.82 11.91 -11.08
CA LEU A 258 5.80 11.83 -12.16
C LEU A 258 7.01 10.95 -11.80
N GLY A 259 7.07 10.46 -10.57
CA GLY A 259 8.17 9.64 -10.07
C GLY A 259 9.33 10.44 -9.49
N ARG A 260 9.16 11.75 -9.22
CA ARG A 260 10.16 12.57 -8.54
C ARG A 260 10.21 12.19 -7.06
N GLU A 261 11.36 11.83 -6.58
CA GLU A 261 11.61 11.57 -5.16
C GLU A 261 11.52 12.86 -4.36
N VAL A 262 10.70 12.87 -3.33
CA VAL A 262 10.66 13.93 -2.32
C VAL A 262 11.57 13.58 -1.16
N PHE A 263 11.47 12.35 -0.68
CA PHE A 263 12.41 11.73 0.22
C PHE A 263 12.35 10.21 0.16
N ASN A 264 13.45 9.58 0.56
CA ASN A 264 13.58 8.13 0.69
C ASN A 264 14.52 7.83 1.87
N ARG A 265 13.98 7.55 3.04
CA ARG A 265 14.69 7.57 4.32
C ARG A 265 14.81 6.17 4.91
N ARG A 266 15.89 5.90 5.61
CA ARG A 266 16.01 4.78 6.53
C ARG A 266 15.22 5.06 7.80
N LEU A 267 14.91 4.00 8.55
CA LEU A 267 14.39 4.13 9.91
C LEU A 267 15.35 4.94 10.78
N PRO A 268 14.84 5.71 11.74
CA PRO A 268 15.67 6.33 12.77
C PRO A 268 16.50 5.30 13.56
N ALA A 269 17.65 5.71 14.06
CA ALA A 269 18.53 4.84 14.83
C ALA A 269 17.80 4.26 16.05
N GLY A 270 18.04 2.98 16.34
CA GLY A 270 17.40 2.26 17.44
C GLY A 270 16.09 1.56 17.07
N TYR A 271 15.60 1.74 15.86
CA TYR A 271 14.38 1.09 15.37
C TYR A 271 14.67 0.17 14.19
N ALA A 272 13.95 -0.94 14.15
CA ALA A 272 14.06 -1.97 13.12
C ALA A 272 12.69 -2.55 12.80
N ASP A 273 12.64 -3.58 11.94
CA ASP A 273 11.42 -4.35 11.67
C ASP A 273 10.27 -3.49 11.12
N PHE A 274 10.58 -2.60 10.16
CA PHE A 274 9.56 -1.80 9.49
C PHE A 274 8.56 -2.69 8.76
N SER A 275 7.28 -2.41 8.91
CA SER A 275 6.22 -3.16 8.22
C SER A 275 5.01 -2.30 7.87
N HIS A 276 4.21 -2.82 6.94
CA HIS A 276 2.90 -2.31 6.50
C HIS A 276 2.98 -0.95 5.82
N ALA A 277 2.72 0.14 6.53
CA ALA A 277 2.60 1.44 5.90
C ALA A 277 3.29 2.54 6.71
N MET A 278 3.51 3.64 6.04
CA MET A 278 3.79 4.93 6.61
C MET A 278 2.49 5.72 6.59
N ASP A 279 1.80 5.81 7.74
CA ASP A 279 0.52 6.50 7.83
C ASP A 279 0.71 7.98 8.14
N PRO A 280 0.01 8.87 7.43
CA PRO A 280 0.12 10.30 7.67
C PRO A 280 -0.52 10.68 9.01
N ALA A 281 0.14 11.59 9.72
CA ALA A 281 -0.40 12.32 10.86
C ALA A 281 -0.61 13.79 10.49
N GLN A 282 -1.16 14.58 11.39
CA GLN A 282 -1.21 16.04 11.21
C GLN A 282 0.22 16.65 11.23
N ASN A 283 0.32 17.88 10.76
CA ASN A 283 1.57 18.64 10.74
C ASN A 283 2.70 18.07 9.88
N GLY A 284 2.38 17.17 8.94
CA GLY A 284 3.38 16.54 8.09
C GLY A 284 4.22 15.47 8.79
N HIS A 285 3.80 15.03 9.96
CA HIS A 285 4.35 13.88 10.63
C HIS A 285 3.83 12.57 10.05
N TYR A 286 4.47 11.46 10.41
CA TYR A 286 4.09 10.12 9.97
C TYR A 286 4.22 9.11 11.11
N PHE A 287 3.33 8.12 11.11
CA PHE A 287 3.44 6.95 11.97
C PHE A 287 4.08 5.80 11.22
N LEU A 288 5.10 5.21 11.82
CA LEU A 288 5.78 4.03 11.32
C LEU A 288 5.54 2.86 12.28
N ARG A 289 5.36 1.68 11.76
CA ARG A 289 5.26 0.44 12.57
C ARG A 289 6.61 -0.22 12.58
N VAL A 290 7.17 -0.33 13.75
CA VAL A 290 8.53 -0.80 13.97
C VAL A 290 8.63 -1.60 15.25
N SER A 291 9.80 -2.15 15.52
CA SER A 291 10.21 -2.64 16.83
C SER A 291 11.39 -1.84 17.35
N SER A 292 11.52 -1.71 18.64
CA SER A 292 12.73 -1.18 19.25
C SER A 292 13.82 -2.25 19.27
N ALA A 293 14.98 -1.93 18.73
CA ALA A 293 16.10 -2.87 18.64
C ALA A 293 16.64 -3.33 20.01
N ASP A 294 16.43 -2.57 21.07
CA ASP A 294 16.91 -2.86 22.43
C ASP A 294 15.87 -2.54 23.50
N TYR A 295 14.66 -3.10 23.32
CA TYR A 295 13.59 -2.90 24.29
C TYR A 295 13.79 -3.81 25.51
N ARG A 296 13.58 -3.23 26.71
CA ARG A 296 13.57 -3.96 27.97
C ARG A 296 12.28 -3.66 28.73
N ARG A 297 11.71 -4.71 29.29
CA ARG A 297 10.58 -4.60 30.21
C ARG A 297 10.99 -3.87 31.50
N PRO A 298 10.02 -3.35 32.27
CA PRO A 298 10.31 -2.75 33.59
C PRO A 298 11.06 -3.68 34.56
N ASP A 299 10.90 -5.01 34.43
CA ASP A 299 11.63 -6.02 35.19
C ASP A 299 13.07 -6.27 34.70
N GLY A 300 13.53 -5.50 33.70
CA GLY A 300 14.85 -5.58 33.11
C GLY A 300 15.05 -6.68 32.05
N LYS A 301 14.05 -7.51 31.81
CA LYS A 301 14.12 -8.58 30.81
C LYS A 301 14.07 -8.01 29.40
N ARG A 302 15.04 -8.35 28.58
CA ARG A 302 15.03 -8.01 27.16
C ARG A 302 13.98 -8.86 26.44
N VAL A 303 13.17 -8.21 25.61
CA VAL A 303 12.12 -8.86 24.81
C VAL A 303 12.45 -8.84 23.33
N HIS A 304 12.08 -9.89 22.65
CA HIS A 304 12.21 -10.01 21.20
C HIS A 304 10.80 -10.14 20.61
N THR A 305 10.23 -9.00 20.25
CA THR A 305 8.91 -8.88 19.61
C THR A 305 9.04 -8.15 18.29
N VAL A 306 8.01 -8.20 17.48
CA VAL A 306 7.96 -7.55 16.17
C VAL A 306 6.71 -6.69 16.04
N ARG A 307 6.80 -5.57 15.33
CA ARG A 307 5.68 -4.70 14.93
C ARG A 307 4.82 -4.19 16.09
N ASP A 308 5.41 -3.97 17.23
CA ASP A 308 4.74 -3.57 18.47
C ASP A 308 5.13 -2.19 18.99
N VAL A 309 5.85 -1.41 18.19
CA VAL A 309 6.13 0.00 18.46
C VAL A 309 5.55 0.84 17.31
N ILE A 310 4.74 1.84 17.67
CA ILE A 310 4.33 2.88 16.73
C ILE A 310 5.22 4.09 17.00
N LEU A 311 6.03 4.40 16.00
CA LEU A 311 6.95 5.53 16.03
C LEU A 311 6.34 6.70 15.27
N GLU A 312 6.24 7.86 15.88
CA GLU A 312 5.95 9.10 15.18
C GLU A 312 7.26 9.78 14.77
N VAL A 313 7.37 10.10 13.49
CA VAL A 313 8.48 10.89 12.92
C VAL A 313 7.96 12.21 12.40
N ASP A 314 8.76 13.26 12.55
CA ASP A 314 8.46 14.58 11.99
C ASP A 314 8.69 14.63 10.46
N LYS A 315 8.39 15.78 9.85
CA LYS A 315 8.59 16.02 8.42
C LYS A 315 10.05 15.85 7.96
N ASP A 316 11.01 15.92 8.87
CA ASP A 316 12.45 15.80 8.59
C ASP A 316 12.98 14.38 8.87
N GLY A 317 12.14 13.52 9.48
CA GLY A 317 12.43 12.12 9.77
C GLY A 317 13.01 11.87 11.17
N ASN A 318 12.95 12.85 12.06
CA ASN A 318 13.34 12.67 13.44
C ASN A 318 12.24 11.97 14.23
N ALA A 319 12.61 11.05 15.12
CA ALA A 319 11.70 10.43 16.06
C ALA A 319 11.25 11.49 17.09
N VAL A 320 9.93 11.70 17.23
CA VAL A 320 9.36 12.71 18.12
C VAL A 320 8.48 12.11 19.20
N ASP A 321 7.89 10.95 18.97
CA ASP A 321 7.11 10.22 19.97
C ASP A 321 7.04 8.72 19.63
N GLU A 322 6.81 7.88 20.64
CA GLU A 322 6.63 6.45 20.43
C GLU A 322 5.53 5.88 21.34
N PHE A 323 4.84 4.86 20.83
CA PHE A 323 3.86 4.07 21.55
C PHE A 323 4.38 2.64 21.61
N ARG A 324 4.91 2.26 22.76
CA ARG A 324 5.38 0.89 23.03
C ARG A 324 4.20 0.04 23.45
N LEU A 325 3.66 -0.71 22.53
CA LEU A 325 2.40 -1.44 22.77
C LEU A 325 2.53 -2.49 23.85
N PHE A 326 3.75 -3.02 24.08
CA PHE A 326 4.04 -3.96 25.16
C PHE A 326 3.77 -3.37 26.56
N GLU A 327 3.85 -2.04 26.69
CA GLU A 327 3.54 -1.30 27.92
C GLU A 327 2.09 -0.84 27.99
N ILE A 328 1.40 -0.77 26.86
CA ILE A 328 0.07 -0.18 26.71
C ILE A 328 -1.03 -1.24 26.67
N LEU A 329 -0.77 -2.40 26.04
CA LEU A 329 -1.72 -3.49 25.87
C LEU A 329 -1.26 -4.75 26.61
N ASP A 330 -2.13 -5.75 26.71
CA ASP A 330 -1.80 -7.07 27.24
C ASP A 330 -1.24 -7.97 26.12
N PRO A 331 0.08 -8.22 26.09
CA PRO A 331 0.69 -9.11 25.10
C PRO A 331 0.37 -10.59 25.34
N TYR A 332 -0.22 -10.90 26.50
CA TYR A 332 -0.61 -12.24 26.92
C TYR A 332 -2.12 -12.42 26.96
N ARG A 333 -2.85 -11.60 26.19
CA ARG A 333 -4.29 -11.72 26.09
C ARG A 333 -4.65 -13.14 25.69
N ASP A 334 -4.87 -13.92 26.67
CA ASP A 334 -5.35 -15.31 26.71
C ASP A 334 -5.46 -16.06 25.35
N ASN A 335 -6.52 -16.80 25.15
CA ASN A 335 -6.70 -17.72 24.01
C ASN A 335 -6.60 -17.06 22.62
N VAL A 336 -6.97 -15.78 22.48
CA VAL A 336 -6.89 -15.09 21.19
C VAL A 336 -5.48 -15.07 20.64
N ILE A 337 -4.52 -14.66 21.47
CA ILE A 337 -3.11 -14.62 21.05
C ILE A 337 -2.53 -16.02 20.89
N LYS A 338 -2.93 -16.96 21.74
CA LYS A 338 -2.45 -18.33 21.70
C LYS A 338 -2.93 -19.10 20.47
N ALA A 339 -4.16 -18.84 20.05
CA ALA A 339 -4.75 -19.47 18.87
C ALA A 339 -4.15 -18.94 17.56
N MET A 340 -3.59 -17.73 17.56
CA MET A 340 -2.98 -17.14 16.38
C MET A 340 -1.53 -17.53 16.21
N ASP A 341 -0.98 -17.29 15.02
CA ASP A 341 0.42 -17.56 14.74
C ASP A 341 1.32 -16.76 15.70
N GLN A 342 2.20 -17.49 16.39
CA GLN A 342 3.16 -16.93 17.33
C GLN A 342 4.47 -16.49 16.64
N GLY A 343 4.64 -16.87 15.36
CA GLY A 343 5.78 -16.49 14.57
C GLY A 343 5.66 -15.06 14.03
N ALA A 344 6.58 -14.70 13.15
CA ALA A 344 6.58 -13.39 12.49
C ALA A 344 5.58 -13.31 11.32
N VAL A 345 5.03 -14.44 10.87
CA VAL A 345 4.11 -14.54 9.73
C VAL A 345 2.69 -14.08 10.06
N CYS A 346 1.93 -13.78 9.02
CA CYS A 346 0.56 -13.27 9.14
C CYS A 346 -0.51 -14.35 9.29
N LEU A 347 -0.18 -15.60 9.05
CA LEU A 347 -1.14 -16.69 8.85
C LEU A 347 -0.66 -17.98 9.52
N ASN A 348 -1.60 -18.76 10.04
CA ASN A 348 -1.35 -20.15 10.30
C ASN A 348 -1.48 -20.95 8.99
N ILE A 349 -0.35 -21.36 8.44
CA ILE A 349 -0.27 -22.12 7.17
C ILE A 349 -0.30 -23.64 7.38
N ASP A 350 -0.46 -24.11 8.61
CA ASP A 350 -0.59 -25.53 8.90
C ASP A 350 -1.97 -26.04 8.47
N ALA A 351 -2.07 -26.49 7.22
CA ALA A 351 -3.30 -27.02 6.64
C ALA A 351 -3.87 -28.23 7.40
N THR A 352 -3.09 -28.90 8.25
CA THR A 352 -3.58 -30.02 9.05
C THR A 352 -4.50 -29.60 10.18
N LYS A 353 -4.46 -28.31 10.55
CA LYS A 353 -5.30 -27.71 11.58
C LYS A 353 -6.60 -27.10 11.04
N GLU A 354 -6.80 -27.13 9.72
CA GLU A 354 -8.00 -26.56 9.11
C GLU A 354 -9.27 -27.21 9.65
N GLY A 355 -10.19 -26.39 10.18
CA GLY A 355 -11.44 -26.84 10.78
C GLY A 355 -11.30 -27.50 12.15
N LYS A 356 -10.18 -27.32 12.82
CA LYS A 356 -9.94 -27.83 14.18
C LYS A 356 -9.74 -26.68 15.14
N THR A 357 -10.46 -26.70 16.23
CA THR A 357 -10.26 -25.83 17.38
C THR A 357 -9.06 -26.31 18.20
N LEU A 358 -8.19 -25.39 18.62
CA LEU A 358 -7.10 -25.71 19.54
C LEU A 358 -7.67 -26.08 20.91
N SER A 359 -7.25 -27.23 21.45
CA SER A 359 -7.62 -27.66 22.79
C SER A 359 -6.94 -26.82 23.86
N ALA A 360 -7.48 -26.85 25.09
CA ALA A 360 -6.87 -26.17 26.22
C ALA A 360 -5.45 -26.70 26.52
N GLU A 361 -5.21 -27.99 26.33
CA GLU A 361 -3.90 -28.63 26.49
C GLU A 361 -2.91 -28.16 25.44
N GLU A 362 -3.33 -28.02 24.17
CA GLU A 362 -2.49 -27.48 23.11
C GLU A 362 -2.10 -26.01 23.39
N LEU A 363 -3.04 -25.18 23.84
CA LEU A 363 -2.78 -23.80 24.24
C LEU A 363 -1.78 -23.71 25.40
N VAL A 364 -1.92 -24.57 26.42
CA VAL A 364 -0.98 -24.65 27.55
C VAL A 364 0.39 -25.13 27.08
N ALA A 365 0.46 -26.09 26.16
CA ALA A 365 1.71 -26.58 25.61
C ALA A 365 2.42 -25.48 24.79
N MET A 366 1.70 -24.69 24.01
CA MET A 366 2.25 -23.52 23.31
C MET A 366 2.83 -22.50 24.28
N ASP A 367 2.16 -22.21 25.39
CA ASP A 367 2.64 -21.30 26.42
C ASP A 367 3.97 -21.78 27.04
N LYS A 368 4.08 -23.05 27.33
CA LYS A 368 5.30 -23.63 27.95
C LYS A 368 6.49 -23.61 27.00
N ASN A 369 6.25 -23.83 25.72
CA ASN A 369 7.30 -23.99 24.70
C ASN A 369 7.62 -22.68 23.97
N ASN A 370 6.78 -21.68 24.08
CA ASN A 370 6.90 -20.42 23.40
C ASN A 370 7.32 -19.32 24.36
N ASN A 371 8.48 -18.76 24.12
CA ASN A 371 8.99 -17.64 24.90
C ASN A 371 8.24 -16.33 24.63
N PHE A 372 7.21 -16.33 23.78
CA PHE A 372 6.41 -15.20 23.39
C PHE A 372 7.22 -13.91 23.04
N GLY A 373 8.46 -14.08 22.54
CA GLY A 373 9.37 -12.97 22.29
C GLY A 373 9.94 -12.30 23.56
N ASP A 374 9.66 -12.85 24.73
CA ASP A 374 10.13 -12.30 26.00
C ASP A 374 11.60 -12.58 26.29
N ILE A 375 12.22 -13.46 25.53
CA ILE A 375 13.62 -13.87 25.70
C ILE A 375 14.43 -13.33 24.54
N ALA A 376 15.58 -12.71 24.86
CA ALA A 376 16.56 -12.36 23.85
C ALA A 376 17.04 -13.62 23.13
N GLY A 377 17.00 -13.62 21.83
CA GLY A 377 17.39 -14.76 21.01
C GLY A 377 17.60 -14.38 19.56
N VAL A 378 18.08 -15.34 18.80
CA VAL A 378 18.13 -15.26 17.33
C VAL A 378 16.82 -15.83 16.80
N GLY A 379 16.14 -15.08 15.98
CA GLY A 379 14.86 -15.48 15.38
C GLY A 379 13.96 -14.28 15.15
N ALA A 380 12.83 -14.52 14.53
CA ALA A 380 11.92 -13.46 14.11
C ALA A 380 11.19 -12.75 15.27
N GLY A 381 11.21 -13.31 16.47
CA GLY A 381 10.46 -12.79 17.60
C GLY A 381 8.97 -13.09 17.52
N ARG A 382 8.24 -12.69 18.55
CA ARG A 382 6.80 -12.91 18.63
C ARG A 382 6.01 -11.76 18.02
N ASN A 383 5.11 -12.09 17.10
CA ASN A 383 4.25 -11.15 16.42
C ASN A 383 2.87 -11.04 17.10
N TRP A 384 2.84 -10.65 18.36
CA TRP A 384 1.64 -10.66 19.20
C TRP A 384 0.66 -9.52 18.91
N ALA A 385 1.12 -8.37 18.46
CA ALA A 385 0.28 -7.21 18.15
C ALA A 385 -0.08 -7.15 16.65
N HIS A 386 0.91 -7.32 15.79
CA HIS A 386 0.78 -7.26 14.34
C HIS A 386 -0.07 -6.06 13.89
N VAL A 387 0.38 -4.85 14.24
CA VAL A 387 -0.33 -3.63 13.85
C VAL A 387 -0.19 -3.39 12.35
N ASN A 388 -1.30 -3.30 11.65
CA ASN A 388 -1.33 -3.13 10.19
C ASN A 388 -1.88 -1.78 9.72
N SER A 389 -2.49 -0.98 10.59
CA SER A 389 -2.84 0.42 10.32
C SER A 389 -2.75 1.27 11.57
N VAL A 390 -2.41 2.52 11.37
CA VAL A 390 -2.51 3.59 12.38
C VAL A 390 -3.27 4.74 11.74
N ASP A 391 -4.26 5.26 12.45
CA ASP A 391 -4.97 6.46 12.06
C ASP A 391 -4.87 7.52 13.16
N TYR A 392 -5.01 8.78 12.77
CA TYR A 392 -4.89 9.90 13.69
C TYR A 392 -6.24 10.57 13.93
N ASP A 393 -6.61 10.72 15.19
CA ASP A 393 -7.76 11.53 15.58
C ASP A 393 -7.34 12.92 16.06
N PRO A 394 -7.51 13.96 15.21
CA PRO A 394 -7.14 15.32 15.56
C PRO A 394 -8.02 15.95 16.64
N SER A 395 -9.19 15.38 16.92
CA SER A 395 -10.15 15.95 17.86
C SER A 395 -9.68 15.86 19.31
N ASP A 396 -8.78 14.93 19.62
CA ASP A 396 -8.26 14.70 20.97
C ASP A 396 -6.80 14.21 21.02
N ASP A 397 -6.08 14.39 19.89
CA ASP A 397 -4.67 14.03 19.72
C ASP A 397 -4.37 12.58 20.13
N SER A 398 -5.12 11.65 19.55
CA SER A 398 -4.98 10.23 19.79
C SER A 398 -4.75 9.45 18.50
N ILE A 399 -4.32 8.20 18.64
CA ILE A 399 -4.17 7.28 17.52
C ILE A 399 -5.17 6.13 17.62
N ILE A 400 -5.56 5.60 16.47
CA ILE A 400 -6.32 4.36 16.36
C ILE A 400 -5.44 3.33 15.69
N ILE A 401 -5.19 2.21 16.34
CA ILE A 401 -4.42 1.12 15.77
C ILE A 401 -5.33 -0.06 15.42
N SER A 402 -5.03 -0.74 14.32
CA SER A 402 -5.59 -2.05 13.99
C SER A 402 -4.58 -3.12 14.35
N SER A 403 -4.82 -3.83 15.43
CA SER A 403 -4.01 -4.95 15.89
C SER A 403 -4.60 -6.26 15.39
N ARG A 404 -3.98 -6.84 14.34
CA ARG A 404 -4.46 -8.04 13.66
C ARG A 404 -4.55 -9.23 14.61
N HIS A 405 -3.46 -9.54 15.31
CA HIS A 405 -3.39 -10.74 16.16
C HIS A 405 -4.16 -10.60 17.47
N GLN A 406 -4.51 -9.38 17.87
CA GLN A 406 -5.47 -9.13 18.94
C GLN A 406 -6.93 -9.15 18.44
N SER A 407 -7.16 -9.20 17.13
CA SER A 407 -8.48 -8.98 16.51
C SER A 407 -9.17 -7.75 17.14
N ALA A 408 -8.44 -6.64 17.22
CA ALA A 408 -8.87 -5.45 17.95
C ALA A 408 -8.50 -4.16 17.23
N LEU A 409 -9.41 -3.20 17.29
CA LEU A 409 -9.12 -1.80 17.00
C LEU A 409 -9.05 -1.05 18.33
N VAL A 410 -7.98 -0.32 18.55
CA VAL A 410 -7.71 0.31 19.85
C VAL A 410 -7.41 1.79 19.66
N LYS A 411 -8.14 2.65 20.37
CA LYS A 411 -7.81 4.07 20.47
C LYS A 411 -6.93 4.34 21.67
N ILE A 412 -5.81 5.02 21.43
CA ILE A 412 -4.76 5.29 22.44
C ILE A 412 -4.49 6.79 22.47
N GLY A 413 -4.56 7.40 23.64
CA GLY A 413 -4.22 8.80 23.84
C GLY A 413 -2.71 9.08 23.83
N ARG A 414 -2.32 10.35 23.73
CA ARG A 414 -0.92 10.78 23.88
C ARG A 414 -0.32 10.40 25.24
N ASP A 415 -1.16 10.30 26.26
CA ASP A 415 -0.79 9.81 27.59
C ASP A 415 -0.54 8.29 27.64
N LYS A 416 -0.55 7.62 26.48
CA LYS A 416 -0.34 6.18 26.30
C LYS A 416 -1.41 5.31 26.98
N LYS A 417 -2.58 5.90 27.25
CA LYS A 417 -3.71 5.15 27.84
C LYS A 417 -4.73 4.78 26.79
N VAL A 418 -5.22 3.56 26.91
CA VAL A 418 -6.32 3.06 26.09
C VAL A 418 -7.61 3.83 26.40
N LYS A 419 -8.22 4.41 25.38
CA LYS A 419 -9.50 5.13 25.47
C LYS A 419 -10.68 4.19 25.27
N TRP A 420 -10.65 3.39 24.18
CA TRP A 420 -11.63 2.36 23.92
C TRP A 420 -11.05 1.24 23.05
N ILE A 421 -11.75 0.10 23.04
CA ILE A 421 -11.42 -1.11 22.28
C ILE A 421 -12.66 -1.62 21.55
N VAL A 422 -12.52 -1.87 20.25
CA VAL A 422 -13.47 -2.63 19.42
C VAL A 422 -12.92 -4.04 19.25
N ALA A 423 -13.49 -5.01 19.92
CA ALA A 423 -13.15 -6.43 19.84
C ALA A 423 -14.22 -7.27 20.53
N SER A 424 -14.25 -8.58 20.24
CA SER A 424 -14.94 -9.53 21.12
C SER A 424 -14.45 -9.36 22.56
N HIS A 425 -15.38 -9.47 23.52
CA HIS A 425 -15.08 -9.24 24.95
C HIS A 425 -14.28 -10.37 25.60
N GLU A 426 -14.07 -11.49 24.88
CA GLU A 426 -13.34 -12.65 25.38
C GLU A 426 -11.85 -12.37 25.59
N GLY A 427 -11.31 -12.94 26.67
CA GLY A 427 -9.89 -12.92 27.01
C GLY A 427 -9.34 -11.60 27.55
N TRP A 428 -10.12 -10.52 27.59
CA TRP A 428 -9.67 -9.26 28.15
C TRP A 428 -9.73 -9.24 29.67
N LYS A 429 -8.65 -8.79 30.30
CA LYS A 429 -8.50 -8.62 31.75
C LYS A 429 -8.63 -7.15 32.13
N LYS A 430 -8.80 -6.82 33.39
CA LYS A 430 -8.67 -5.44 33.87
C LYS A 430 -7.25 -4.92 33.67
N PRO A 431 -7.04 -3.63 33.29
CA PRO A 431 -8.08 -2.57 33.19
C PRO A 431 -8.79 -2.50 31.81
N TYR A 432 -8.51 -3.41 30.87
CA TYR A 432 -8.98 -3.29 29.49
C TYR A 432 -10.46 -3.62 29.32
N GLN A 433 -11.04 -4.46 30.21
CA GLN A 433 -12.46 -4.77 30.19
C GLN A 433 -13.36 -3.53 30.23
N ASP A 434 -12.94 -2.51 31.01
CA ASP A 434 -13.67 -1.25 31.14
C ASP A 434 -13.53 -0.33 29.91
N LYS A 435 -12.75 -0.75 28.90
CA LYS A 435 -12.51 -0.02 27.65
C LYS A 435 -13.22 -0.64 26.44
N LEU A 436 -13.83 -1.80 26.62
CA LEU A 436 -14.57 -2.49 25.57
C LEU A 436 -15.89 -1.76 25.27
N LEU A 437 -16.17 -1.61 23.96
CA LEU A 437 -17.42 -0.99 23.53
C LEU A 437 -18.57 -1.99 23.58
N THR A 438 -19.75 -1.50 23.99
CA THR A 438 -20.98 -2.28 24.03
C THR A 438 -21.71 -2.21 22.68
N PRO A 439 -22.00 -3.35 22.01
CA PRO A 439 -22.78 -3.35 20.79
C PRO A 439 -24.21 -2.86 21.03
N VAL A 440 -24.71 -2.03 20.13
CA VAL A 440 -26.10 -1.51 20.18
C VAL A 440 -26.79 -1.60 18.83
N ASP A 441 -28.12 -1.71 18.87
CA ASP A 441 -28.98 -1.63 17.68
C ASP A 441 -29.12 -0.18 17.17
N ALA A 442 -29.88 0.00 16.09
CA ALA A 442 -30.13 1.32 15.51
C ALA A 442 -30.89 2.29 16.45
N LYS A 443 -31.52 1.79 17.48
CA LYS A 443 -32.25 2.58 18.51
C LYS A 443 -31.35 2.87 19.72
N GLY A 444 -30.15 2.30 19.77
CA GLY A 444 -29.22 2.42 20.89
C GLY A 444 -29.46 1.41 22.02
N ASN A 445 -30.28 0.38 21.81
CA ASN A 445 -30.45 -0.68 22.80
C ASN A 445 -29.27 -1.66 22.73
N PRO A 446 -28.77 -2.14 23.88
CA PRO A 446 -27.70 -3.13 23.91
C PRO A 446 -28.07 -4.43 23.18
N ILE A 447 -27.16 -4.93 22.37
CA ILE A 447 -27.25 -6.22 21.70
C ILE A 447 -26.59 -7.26 22.62
N LYS A 448 -27.30 -8.38 22.84
CA LYS A 448 -26.75 -9.48 23.63
C LYS A 448 -25.69 -10.22 22.83
N CYS A 449 -24.54 -10.48 23.47
CA CYS A 449 -23.48 -11.33 22.94
C CYS A 449 -23.17 -12.46 23.93
N GLU A 450 -23.03 -13.66 23.38
CA GLU A 450 -22.55 -14.85 24.12
C GLU A 450 -21.17 -15.21 23.55
N GLY A 451 -20.13 -14.95 24.33
CA GLY A 451 -18.77 -15.04 23.83
C GLY A 451 -18.54 -14.09 22.64
N SER A 452 -18.08 -14.64 21.52
CA SER A 452 -17.87 -13.89 20.28
C SER A 452 -19.11 -13.71 19.41
N LYS A 453 -20.21 -14.41 19.70
CA LYS A 453 -21.45 -14.38 18.90
C LYS A 453 -22.42 -13.35 19.45
N CYS A 454 -22.88 -12.44 18.60
CA CYS A 454 -23.86 -11.42 18.95
C CYS A 454 -25.17 -11.62 18.19
N GLU A 455 -26.27 -11.18 18.81
CA GLU A 455 -27.61 -11.20 18.21
C GLU A 455 -27.76 -10.10 17.15
N GLN A 456 -28.90 -10.09 16.45
CA GLN A 456 -29.35 -9.05 15.52
C GLN A 456 -28.36 -8.76 14.37
N GLY A 457 -27.47 -9.71 14.01
CA GLY A 457 -26.53 -9.57 12.89
C GLY A 457 -25.33 -8.69 13.18
N PHE A 458 -25.14 -8.21 14.42
CA PHE A 458 -23.89 -7.56 14.79
C PHE A 458 -22.76 -8.59 14.80
N ASP A 459 -21.60 -8.24 14.21
CA ASP A 459 -20.41 -9.09 14.26
C ASP A 459 -19.16 -8.25 14.55
N TRP A 460 -18.24 -8.84 15.32
CA TRP A 460 -16.92 -8.28 15.58
C TRP A 460 -16.03 -8.43 14.36
N THR A 461 -14.94 -7.66 14.29
CA THR A 461 -13.89 -7.84 13.29
C THR A 461 -12.85 -8.84 13.77
N TRP A 462 -12.32 -9.61 12.83
CA TRP A 462 -11.37 -10.67 13.08
C TRP A 462 -10.15 -10.53 12.18
N THR A 463 -8.96 -10.49 12.77
CA THR A 463 -7.70 -10.31 12.03
C THR A 463 -7.72 -9.19 11.01
N GLN A 464 -8.50 -8.15 11.28
CA GLN A 464 -8.84 -7.06 10.37
C GLN A 464 -7.62 -6.30 9.87
N HIS A 465 -7.77 -5.70 8.70
CA HIS A 465 -6.90 -4.65 8.17
C HIS A 465 -7.64 -3.32 8.10
N THR A 466 -6.84 -2.25 8.19
CA THR A 466 -7.32 -0.88 8.31
C THR A 466 -8.19 -0.68 9.54
N GLY A 467 -8.65 0.51 9.75
CA GLY A 467 -9.43 0.93 10.90
C GLY A 467 -9.33 2.44 10.91
N TRP A 468 -9.99 3.05 9.88
CA TRP A 468 -9.82 4.47 9.58
C TRP A 468 -11.06 5.25 9.93
N ARG A 469 -10.84 6.34 10.64
CA ARG A 469 -11.85 7.32 10.97
C ARG A 469 -12.38 7.95 9.68
N ILE A 470 -13.69 8.10 9.59
CA ILE A 470 -14.33 8.86 8.53
C ILE A 470 -14.51 10.30 9.04
N ASP A 471 -13.60 11.18 8.66
CA ASP A 471 -13.53 12.56 9.20
C ASP A 471 -14.80 13.37 8.94
N GLU A 472 -15.39 13.22 7.76
CA GLU A 472 -16.60 13.93 7.35
C GLU A 472 -17.84 13.57 8.18
N MET A 473 -17.82 12.42 8.82
CA MET A 473 -18.95 11.90 9.61
C MET A 473 -18.66 11.86 11.11
N SER A 474 -17.43 12.17 11.50
CA SER A 474 -16.98 12.05 12.89
C SER A 474 -16.82 13.41 13.56
N ASP A 475 -17.13 13.45 14.83
CA ASP A 475 -16.91 14.59 15.71
C ASP A 475 -16.25 14.14 17.03
N LYS A 476 -16.21 15.03 18.02
CA LYS A 476 -15.63 14.74 19.35
C LYS A 476 -16.29 13.57 20.08
N ASN A 477 -17.57 13.30 19.84
CA ASN A 477 -18.33 12.29 20.58
C ASN A 477 -18.70 11.09 19.69
N THR A 478 -19.00 11.35 18.42
CA THR A 478 -19.43 10.37 17.44
C THR A 478 -18.30 10.05 16.50
N PHE A 479 -18.00 8.78 16.33
CA PHE A 479 -16.87 8.30 15.54
C PHE A 479 -17.36 7.28 14.51
N TYR A 480 -17.10 7.53 13.23
CA TYR A 480 -17.32 6.55 12.19
C TYR A 480 -16.01 5.90 11.80
N LEU A 481 -16.00 4.58 11.74
CA LEU A 481 -14.80 3.78 11.51
C LEU A 481 -15.03 2.79 10.37
N SER A 482 -14.24 2.88 9.31
CA SER A 482 -14.24 1.93 8.21
C SER A 482 -13.19 0.85 8.44
N VAL A 483 -13.55 -0.41 8.24
CA VAL A 483 -12.69 -1.56 8.54
C VAL A 483 -12.85 -2.64 7.47
N PHE A 484 -11.76 -3.29 7.08
CA PHE A 484 -11.81 -4.55 6.35
C PHE A 484 -11.62 -5.71 7.33
N ASP A 485 -12.68 -6.45 7.59
CA ASP A 485 -12.69 -7.63 8.45
C ASP A 485 -12.25 -8.85 7.62
N ASN A 486 -10.99 -9.25 7.77
CA ASN A 486 -10.42 -10.38 7.03
C ASN A 486 -11.06 -11.72 7.42
N GLY A 487 -11.39 -11.91 8.69
CA GLY A 487 -12.08 -13.09 9.16
C GLY A 487 -11.23 -14.35 9.36
N ASP A 488 -9.89 -14.23 9.29
CA ASP A 488 -8.98 -15.39 9.35
C ASP A 488 -8.92 -16.08 10.73
N ALA A 489 -9.27 -15.39 11.79
CA ALA A 489 -9.43 -15.97 13.12
C ALA A 489 -10.85 -15.79 13.66
N ARG A 490 -11.84 -15.85 12.80
CA ARG A 490 -13.24 -15.64 13.17
C ARG A 490 -13.71 -16.65 14.21
N GLY A 491 -14.34 -16.15 15.26
CA GLY A 491 -14.75 -16.96 16.39
C GLY A 491 -13.60 -17.51 17.22
N MET A 492 -12.40 -16.95 17.10
CA MET A 492 -11.15 -17.37 17.74
C MET A 492 -10.57 -18.68 17.19
N GLU A 493 -10.98 -19.06 15.99
CA GLU A 493 -10.48 -20.23 15.27
C GLU A 493 -9.44 -19.81 14.22
N GLN A 494 -8.26 -20.44 14.23
CA GLN A 494 -7.25 -20.21 13.19
C GLN A 494 -6.55 -21.53 12.81
N PRO A 495 -6.72 -22.00 11.56
CA PRO A 495 -7.54 -21.43 10.49
C PRO A 495 -9.05 -21.48 10.83
N PRO A 496 -9.87 -20.55 10.30
CA PRO A 496 -11.29 -20.52 10.62
C PRO A 496 -12.00 -21.74 10.05
N LEU A 497 -13.12 -22.12 10.69
CA LEU A 497 -13.99 -23.17 10.21
C LEU A 497 -14.53 -22.85 8.79
N PRO A 498 -14.87 -23.85 7.97
CA PRO A 498 -15.29 -23.61 6.58
C PRO A 498 -16.41 -22.58 6.42
N GLU A 499 -17.43 -22.64 7.27
CA GLU A 499 -18.56 -21.71 7.29
C GLU A 499 -18.21 -20.29 7.77
N MET A 500 -17.04 -20.13 8.38
CA MET A 500 -16.53 -18.85 8.87
C MET A 500 -15.56 -18.17 7.88
N LYS A 501 -15.27 -18.83 6.73
CA LYS A 501 -14.37 -18.32 5.69
C LYS A 501 -15.07 -17.28 4.82
N TYR A 502 -15.31 -16.10 5.39
CA TYR A 502 -15.77 -14.91 4.67
C TYR A 502 -15.09 -13.66 5.23
N SER A 503 -14.90 -12.69 4.37
CA SER A 503 -14.44 -11.35 4.74
C SER A 503 -15.57 -10.35 4.62
N ARG A 504 -15.42 -9.20 5.29
CA ARG A 504 -16.40 -8.12 5.24
C ARG A 504 -15.72 -6.76 5.15
N ALA A 505 -16.26 -5.89 4.32
CA ALA A 505 -16.10 -4.46 4.49
C ALA A 505 -17.18 -4.00 5.47
N VAL A 506 -16.83 -3.28 6.52
CA VAL A 506 -17.78 -2.88 7.56
C VAL A 506 -17.54 -1.43 7.99
N ILE A 507 -18.62 -0.72 8.30
CA ILE A 507 -18.56 0.61 8.90
C ILE A 507 -19.31 0.56 10.23
N TYR A 508 -18.58 1.01 11.26
CA TYR A 508 -19.13 1.16 12.60
C TYR A 508 -19.32 2.63 12.95
N LYS A 509 -20.36 2.89 13.75
CA LYS A 509 -20.59 4.15 14.45
C LYS A 509 -20.34 3.94 15.92
N ILE A 510 -19.45 4.73 16.51
CA ILE A 510 -19.04 4.66 17.91
C ILE A 510 -19.51 5.92 18.62
N ASP A 511 -20.22 5.79 19.72
CA ASP A 511 -20.47 6.86 20.70
C ASP A 511 -19.44 6.75 21.81
N GLN A 512 -18.40 7.60 21.73
CA GLN A 512 -17.26 7.57 22.67
C GLN A 512 -17.66 7.91 24.12
N LYS A 513 -18.73 8.70 24.28
CA LYS A 513 -19.22 9.09 25.61
C LYS A 513 -20.01 7.98 26.28
N LYS A 514 -20.81 7.25 25.49
CA LYS A 514 -21.62 6.13 25.99
C LYS A 514 -20.87 4.81 25.98
N MET A 515 -19.69 4.78 25.34
CA MET A 515 -18.90 3.56 25.12
C MET A 515 -19.70 2.48 24.36
N THR A 516 -20.40 2.89 23.30
CA THR A 516 -21.23 1.99 22.48
C THR A 516 -20.78 1.97 21.03
N ILE A 517 -21.04 0.85 20.35
CA ILE A 517 -20.72 0.62 18.95
C ILE A 517 -21.94 0.06 18.20
N GLN A 518 -22.23 0.63 17.04
CA GLN A 518 -23.27 0.20 16.13
C GLN A 518 -22.67 -0.19 14.78
N GLN A 519 -23.03 -1.33 14.23
CA GLN A 519 -22.73 -1.68 12.85
C GLN A 519 -23.75 -0.99 11.93
N VAL A 520 -23.28 -0.08 11.06
CA VAL A 520 -24.17 0.75 10.23
C VAL A 520 -24.21 0.32 8.77
N TRP A 521 -23.16 -0.37 8.30
CA TRP A 521 -23.08 -0.88 6.94
C TRP A 521 -22.11 -2.06 6.89
N GLU A 522 -22.39 -3.03 6.02
CA GLU A 522 -21.48 -4.14 5.70
C GLU A 522 -21.68 -4.64 4.27
N TYR A 523 -20.64 -5.28 3.73
CA TYR A 523 -20.66 -6.00 2.46
C TYR A 523 -19.62 -7.13 2.47
N GLY A 524 -19.88 -8.21 1.73
CA GLY A 524 -18.92 -9.29 1.45
C GLY A 524 -19.26 -10.61 2.09
N LYS A 525 -20.00 -10.65 3.21
CA LYS A 525 -20.36 -11.88 3.91
C LYS A 525 -21.06 -12.89 2.99
N ASP A 526 -22.04 -12.44 2.23
CA ASP A 526 -22.82 -13.29 1.33
C ASP A 526 -22.06 -13.72 0.06
N ARG A 527 -20.89 -13.12 -0.19
CA ARG A 527 -19.99 -13.49 -1.28
C ARG A 527 -19.17 -14.75 -0.93
N GLY A 528 -19.12 -15.14 0.34
CA GLY A 528 -18.41 -16.32 0.81
C GLY A 528 -16.94 -16.35 0.42
N PHE A 529 -16.44 -17.55 0.05
CA PHE A 529 -15.03 -17.78 -0.23
C PHE A 529 -14.50 -17.02 -1.47
N GLU A 530 -15.32 -16.77 -2.47
CA GLU A 530 -14.94 -16.00 -3.66
C GLU A 530 -14.39 -14.62 -3.30
N TRP A 531 -14.91 -14.02 -2.23
CA TRP A 531 -14.53 -12.70 -1.75
C TRP A 531 -13.68 -12.74 -0.47
N TYR A 532 -13.41 -13.95 0.03
CA TYR A 532 -12.60 -14.16 1.23
C TYR A 532 -11.16 -13.73 1.02
N SER A 533 -10.70 -12.78 1.81
CA SER A 533 -9.37 -12.21 1.79
C SER A 533 -8.77 -12.26 3.20
N PRO A 534 -8.06 -13.35 3.56
CA PRO A 534 -7.60 -13.58 4.93
C PRO A 534 -6.50 -12.63 5.40
N ILE A 535 -5.86 -11.92 4.47
CA ILE A 535 -4.80 -10.95 4.78
C ILE A 535 -4.98 -9.69 3.95
N THR A 536 -4.29 -8.59 4.33
CA THR A 536 -4.23 -7.35 3.57
C THR A 536 -5.62 -6.71 3.36
N SER A 537 -5.85 -5.96 2.28
CA SER A 537 -7.14 -5.35 1.96
C SER A 537 -7.40 -3.98 2.60
N VAL A 538 -8.46 -3.32 2.14
CA VAL A 538 -8.84 -1.99 2.65
C VAL A 538 -10.34 -1.74 2.48
N THR A 539 -10.91 -1.01 3.43
CA THR A 539 -12.21 -0.34 3.33
C THR A 539 -12.00 1.13 3.64
N GLN A 540 -12.39 2.03 2.75
CA GLN A 540 -12.16 3.47 2.86
C GLN A 540 -13.38 4.26 2.39
N TYR A 541 -13.69 5.36 3.08
CA TYR A 541 -14.70 6.32 2.63
C TYR A 541 -14.06 7.35 1.71
N GLU A 542 -14.74 7.65 0.60
CA GLU A 542 -14.33 8.63 -0.39
C GLU A 542 -15.30 9.81 -0.43
N LYS A 543 -14.83 10.94 0.08
CA LYS A 543 -15.61 12.18 0.20
C LYS A 543 -16.10 12.71 -1.14
N ASP A 544 -15.26 12.67 -2.16
CA ASP A 544 -15.50 13.30 -3.47
C ASP A 544 -16.73 12.74 -4.20
N LYS A 545 -17.02 11.45 -3.97
CA LYS A 545 -18.18 10.77 -4.55
C LYS A 545 -19.20 10.28 -3.51
N ASN A 546 -18.98 10.60 -2.23
CA ASN A 546 -19.76 10.08 -1.11
C ASN A 546 -19.95 8.57 -1.24
N SER A 547 -18.82 7.86 -1.28
CA SER A 547 -18.75 6.44 -1.58
C SER A 547 -17.89 5.67 -0.57
N VAL A 548 -18.06 4.36 -0.56
CA VAL A 548 -17.20 3.42 0.16
C VAL A 548 -16.40 2.63 -0.87
N PHE A 549 -15.10 2.82 -0.86
CA PHE A 549 -14.15 2.05 -1.65
C PHE A 549 -13.70 0.82 -0.86
N VAL A 550 -13.66 -0.33 -1.53
CA VAL A 550 -13.23 -1.60 -0.94
C VAL A 550 -12.30 -2.33 -1.89
N TYR A 551 -11.20 -2.84 -1.38
CA TYR A 551 -10.31 -3.74 -2.09
C TYR A 551 -10.15 -5.03 -1.31
N SER A 552 -10.75 -6.12 -1.80
CA SER A 552 -10.51 -7.47 -1.31
C SER A 552 -9.25 -8.01 -2.00
N ALA A 553 -8.10 -7.77 -1.37
CA ALA A 553 -6.79 -7.82 -2.02
C ALA A 553 -6.27 -9.25 -2.26
N THR A 554 -6.77 -10.23 -1.52
CA THR A 554 -6.42 -11.65 -1.66
C THR A 554 -7.66 -12.52 -1.82
N ALA A 555 -8.68 -12.01 -2.50
CA ALA A 555 -9.96 -12.67 -2.70
C ALA A 555 -9.79 -14.08 -3.29
N GLY A 556 -10.38 -15.09 -2.63
CA GLY A 556 -10.28 -16.49 -3.03
C GLY A 556 -8.94 -17.16 -2.71
N LEU A 557 -8.10 -16.57 -1.85
CA LEU A 557 -6.81 -17.16 -1.46
C LEU A 557 -7.03 -18.52 -0.78
N ASN A 558 -6.45 -19.55 -1.40
CA ASN A 558 -6.49 -20.90 -0.91
C ASN A 558 -5.09 -21.37 -0.46
N PHE A 559 -4.93 -21.57 0.84
CA PHE A 559 -3.63 -21.99 1.41
C PHE A 559 -3.14 -23.35 0.96
N LYS A 560 -4.04 -24.25 0.56
CA LYS A 560 -3.64 -25.57 0.04
C LYS A 560 -2.90 -25.45 -1.29
N ASN A 561 -3.23 -24.45 -2.08
CA ASN A 561 -2.70 -24.23 -3.43
C ASN A 561 -1.90 -22.94 -3.56
N PHE A 562 -1.58 -22.29 -2.45
CA PHE A 562 -0.91 -20.97 -2.41
C PHE A 562 0.35 -20.89 -3.28
N ALA A 563 1.11 -21.99 -3.37
CA ALA A 563 2.33 -22.05 -4.18
C ALA A 563 2.06 -22.09 -5.70
N THR A 564 0.86 -22.45 -6.12
CA THR A 564 0.49 -22.70 -7.53
C THR A 564 -0.65 -21.83 -8.05
N GLU A 565 -1.51 -21.34 -7.15
CA GLU A 565 -2.69 -20.53 -7.49
C GLU A 565 -2.62 -19.17 -6.80
N ALA A 566 -2.53 -18.12 -7.59
CA ALA A 566 -2.64 -16.76 -7.09
C ALA A 566 -4.10 -16.37 -6.86
N PRO A 567 -4.40 -15.53 -5.85
CA PRO A 567 -5.75 -14.98 -5.65
C PRO A 567 -6.16 -14.04 -6.80
N ASN A 568 -7.43 -13.67 -6.79
CA ASN A 568 -8.02 -12.77 -7.77
C ASN A 568 -8.62 -11.54 -7.06
N PRO A 569 -7.83 -10.52 -6.76
CA PRO A 569 -8.30 -9.35 -6.06
C PRO A 569 -9.50 -8.66 -6.70
N ILE A 570 -10.38 -8.11 -5.87
CA ILE A 570 -11.60 -7.44 -6.33
C ILE A 570 -11.66 -6.02 -5.79
N ILE A 571 -11.82 -5.07 -6.69
CA ILE A 571 -12.17 -3.68 -6.38
C ILE A 571 -13.69 -3.57 -6.39
N ASN A 572 -14.26 -3.03 -5.33
CA ASN A 572 -15.65 -2.59 -5.29
C ASN A 572 -15.71 -1.13 -4.84
N GLU A 573 -16.63 -0.34 -5.41
CA GLU A 573 -16.96 0.98 -4.88
C GLU A 573 -18.48 1.14 -4.84
N PHE A 574 -18.99 1.63 -3.70
CA PHE A 574 -20.40 1.73 -3.38
C PHE A 574 -20.79 3.18 -3.15
N LYS A 575 -21.93 3.64 -3.66
CA LYS A 575 -22.54 4.85 -3.09
C LYS A 575 -22.78 4.64 -1.59
N TRP A 576 -22.63 5.68 -0.81
CA TRP A 576 -22.88 5.60 0.63
C TRP A 576 -24.24 4.96 0.92
N GLY A 577 -24.26 3.94 1.78
CA GLY A 577 -25.44 3.19 2.18
C GLY A 577 -25.98 2.20 1.16
N ALA A 578 -25.42 2.11 -0.05
CA ALA A 578 -25.83 1.12 -1.03
C ALA A 578 -25.40 -0.29 -0.63
N LYS A 579 -26.23 -1.28 -0.96
CA LYS A 579 -25.92 -2.70 -0.77
C LYS A 579 -25.21 -3.32 -1.96
N GLU A 580 -25.40 -2.76 -3.16
CA GLU A 580 -24.82 -3.23 -4.41
C GLU A 580 -23.70 -2.31 -4.87
N PRO A 581 -22.59 -2.86 -5.37
CA PRO A 581 -21.49 -2.04 -5.85
C PRO A 581 -21.87 -1.25 -7.11
N SER A 582 -21.40 -0.01 -7.19
CA SER A 582 -21.43 0.82 -8.40
C SER A 582 -20.26 0.48 -9.33
N VAL A 583 -19.14 0.01 -8.75
CA VAL A 583 -17.96 -0.47 -9.49
C VAL A 583 -17.60 -1.86 -8.98
N GLU A 584 -17.34 -2.77 -9.93
CA GLU A 584 -16.70 -4.05 -9.66
C GLU A 584 -15.67 -4.34 -10.76
N ILE A 585 -14.39 -4.41 -10.34
CA ILE A 585 -13.26 -4.76 -11.22
C ILE A 585 -12.48 -5.87 -10.53
N GLN A 586 -12.26 -6.97 -11.25
CA GLN A 586 -11.45 -8.08 -10.78
C GLN A 586 -10.07 -8.07 -11.45
N LEU A 587 -9.04 -8.20 -10.65
CA LEU A 587 -7.67 -8.47 -11.11
C LEU A 587 -7.45 -9.99 -11.03
N LYS A 588 -6.68 -10.54 -11.97
CA LYS A 588 -6.46 -11.98 -12.03
C LYS A 588 -4.99 -12.33 -11.80
N SER A 589 -4.77 -13.46 -11.15
CA SER A 589 -3.44 -14.05 -10.98
C SER A 589 -2.40 -13.11 -10.36
N THR A 590 -2.80 -12.33 -9.36
CA THR A 590 -1.93 -11.41 -8.62
C THR A 590 -2.32 -11.40 -7.15
N MET A 591 -1.43 -11.00 -6.29
CA MET A 591 -1.69 -10.85 -4.87
C MET A 591 -1.63 -9.38 -4.49
N GLY A 592 -2.68 -8.88 -3.85
CA GLY A 592 -2.78 -7.49 -3.47
C GLY A 592 -2.38 -7.23 -2.03
N TYR A 593 -1.90 -6.02 -1.81
CA TYR A 593 -1.75 -5.48 -0.46
C TYR A 593 -2.84 -4.42 -0.20
N ARG A 594 -2.86 -3.38 -1.02
CA ARG A 594 -3.80 -2.25 -0.91
C ARG A 594 -4.14 -1.70 -2.29
N ALA A 595 -5.29 -1.06 -2.40
CA ALA A 595 -5.62 -0.18 -3.51
C ALA A 595 -6.28 1.09 -2.96
N LEU A 596 -6.29 2.14 -3.76
CA LEU A 596 -6.96 3.39 -3.40
C LEU A 596 -7.41 4.15 -4.67
N PRO A 597 -8.52 4.87 -4.63
CA PRO A 597 -8.83 5.87 -5.64
C PRO A 597 -7.78 6.97 -5.66
N VAL A 598 -7.37 7.40 -6.86
CA VAL A 598 -6.36 8.45 -7.03
C VAL A 598 -7.03 9.76 -7.46
N ASP A 599 -6.75 10.82 -6.74
CA ASP A 599 -7.13 12.17 -7.10
C ASP A 599 -5.99 12.87 -7.86
N VAL A 600 -6.10 12.90 -9.19
CA VAL A 600 -5.13 13.57 -10.06
C VAL A 600 -5.17 15.09 -9.87
N LYS A 601 -6.34 15.67 -9.55
CA LYS A 601 -6.46 17.11 -9.29
C LYS A 601 -5.65 17.47 -8.05
N LYS A 602 -5.73 16.65 -7.01
CA LYS A 602 -4.94 16.83 -5.79
C LYS A 602 -3.43 16.80 -6.06
N ALA A 603 -2.98 15.97 -7.00
CA ALA A 603 -1.57 15.84 -7.34
C ALA A 603 -1.00 17.04 -8.12
N PHE A 604 -1.80 17.70 -8.94
CA PHE A 604 -1.31 18.73 -9.86
C PHE A 604 -1.92 20.13 -9.65
N ASN A 605 -2.92 20.28 -8.80
CA ASN A 605 -3.63 21.55 -8.59
C ASN A 605 -3.39 22.17 -7.18
N GLN A 606 -2.25 21.90 -6.57
CA GLN A 606 -1.89 22.48 -5.26
C GLN A 606 -1.05 23.73 -5.37
#